data_3faea2b3deba94ddb268ed292137a897
#
_entry.id   3faea2b3deba94ddb268ed292137a897
#
_cell.length_a   1.000
_cell.length_b   1.000
_cell.length_c   1.000
_cell.angle_alpha   90.00
_cell.angle_beta   90.00
_cell.angle_gamma   90.00
#
_symmetry.space_group_name_H-M   'P 1'
#
loop_
_entity.id
_entity.type
_entity.pdbx_description
1 polymer ?
#
loop_
_entity_poly.entity_id
_entity_poly.type
_entity_poly.pdbx_seq_one_letter_code
_entity_poly.pdbx_strand_id
1 'polypeptide(L)'
;SLSAILLTHAHADHYQTLAENLDDRPRILTTPATASVLENVLSEASKHADSDGVDWSEIEEFVEPITDWYSVTSDVEVRPVPAGHVPGACGHLVRFDGNKHALATGDFTFDRAAGYPALPDDELRDLGVDVLFLNASTSKPGQLTESIEEILKQAVSGGDVLVTAGGMTCVKYVYVLGHLIEEFDMGFTVSIAGQSAKIYDDLGYDVPNVISHPVFDSPDEVLEADICVAGPEKPTEGSSGKLFDEIEDDPSATLVRVLGATDRLTESAVCTVNDFVRVNHPTEEEVHDLVETLNPVHTVIQHGNTNKWEGDRFHFTMTWSDESNESRVLYSDGDWQPPVWLDDGTPEMILENNRSRREPDLSGVISGDGVEEMLETEFPEIEPSDEPSLTREGVEMDELPERSIEEDEPDRDAQTEERKEGADSVADDVSLVEISEALERIEEKVDTETHTAFVVDTA
;
A
#
# COMPACT_ATOMS: atom_id res chain seq x y z
N SER A 1 -1.88 -27.07 -14.13
CA SER A 1 -1.01 -27.00 -12.93
C SER A 1 -0.46 -25.59 -12.80
N LEU A 2 -0.45 -25.07 -11.60
CA LEU A 2 0.10 -23.76 -11.28
C LEU A 2 1.62 -23.83 -11.29
N SER A 3 2.30 -22.98 -12.09
CA SER A 3 3.76 -22.98 -12.21
C SER A 3 4.43 -21.98 -11.27
N ALA A 4 3.80 -20.83 -11.04
CA ALA A 4 4.28 -19.80 -10.13
C ALA A 4 3.13 -19.02 -9.49
N ILE A 5 3.38 -18.47 -8.31
CA ILE A 5 2.57 -17.46 -7.63
C ILE A 5 3.41 -16.18 -7.58
N LEU A 6 2.83 -15.06 -7.94
CA LEU A 6 3.49 -13.76 -7.93
C LEU A 6 3.02 -12.99 -6.71
N LEU A 7 3.87 -12.93 -5.68
CA LEU A 7 3.56 -12.21 -4.43
C LEU A 7 4.16 -10.80 -4.48
N THR A 8 3.30 -9.81 -4.50
CA THR A 8 3.70 -8.40 -4.66
C THR A 8 4.29 -7.79 -3.39
N HIS A 9 3.72 -8.08 -2.23
CA HIS A 9 4.18 -7.59 -0.93
C HIS A 9 3.54 -8.39 0.23
N ALA A 10 3.97 -8.10 1.46
CA ALA A 10 3.63 -8.89 2.65
C ALA A 10 2.43 -8.33 3.46
N HIS A 11 1.38 -7.80 2.81
CA HIS A 11 0.11 -7.53 3.49
C HIS A 11 -0.78 -8.77 3.52
N ALA A 12 -1.63 -8.88 4.54
CA ALA A 12 -2.42 -10.09 4.81
C ALA A 12 -3.34 -10.50 3.65
N ASP A 13 -4.00 -9.54 3.03
CA ASP A 13 -4.89 -9.73 1.89
C ASP A 13 -4.19 -10.20 0.61
N HIS A 14 -2.85 -10.14 0.55
CA HIS A 14 -2.05 -10.64 -0.57
C HIS A 14 -1.49 -12.05 -0.34
N TYR A 15 -1.31 -12.49 0.91
CA TYR A 15 -0.75 -13.82 1.18
C TYR A 15 -1.74 -14.81 1.83
N GLN A 16 -2.87 -14.37 2.34
CA GLN A 16 -3.80 -15.23 3.09
C GLN A 16 -4.34 -16.43 2.30
N THR A 17 -4.36 -16.37 0.95
CA THR A 17 -4.79 -17.47 0.09
C THR A 17 -3.66 -18.36 -0.41
N LEU A 18 -2.41 -18.15 0.02
CA LEU A 18 -1.27 -18.97 -0.42
C LEU A 18 -1.49 -20.46 -0.14
N ALA A 19 -2.02 -20.81 1.05
CA ALA A 19 -2.27 -22.20 1.42
C ALA A 19 -3.13 -22.95 0.43
N GLU A 20 -4.16 -22.30 -0.10
CA GLU A 20 -5.12 -22.88 -1.03
C GLU A 20 -4.53 -23.19 -2.41
N ASN A 21 -3.36 -22.58 -2.71
CA ASN A 21 -2.74 -22.63 -4.03
C ASN A 21 -1.42 -23.42 -4.08
N LEU A 22 -1.08 -24.17 -3.02
CA LEU A 22 0.20 -24.91 -2.92
C LEU A 22 0.16 -26.36 -3.44
N ASP A 23 -0.99 -26.88 -3.83
CA ASP A 23 -1.15 -28.30 -4.24
C ASP A 23 -0.19 -28.71 -5.37
N ASP A 24 0.04 -27.82 -6.34
CA ASP A 24 0.95 -28.04 -7.46
C ASP A 24 2.42 -27.70 -7.13
N ARG A 25 2.71 -27.27 -5.90
CA ARG A 25 4.04 -26.84 -5.43
C ARG A 25 4.65 -25.72 -6.34
N PRO A 26 3.92 -24.65 -6.62
CA PRO A 26 4.40 -23.56 -7.45
C PRO A 26 5.55 -22.82 -6.78
N ARG A 27 6.43 -22.15 -7.56
CA ARG A 27 7.36 -21.15 -7.00
C ARG A 27 6.60 -19.91 -6.58
N ILE A 28 6.92 -19.36 -5.42
CA ILE A 28 6.41 -18.08 -4.94
C ILE A 28 7.47 -17.02 -5.25
N LEU A 29 7.25 -16.28 -6.33
CA LEU A 29 8.17 -15.26 -6.81
C LEU A 29 7.85 -13.93 -6.13
N THR A 30 8.85 -13.31 -5.52
CA THR A 30 8.71 -12.03 -4.82
C THR A 30 10.06 -11.30 -4.76
N THR A 31 10.12 -10.12 -4.14
CA THR A 31 11.38 -9.39 -3.93
C THR A 31 12.16 -9.96 -2.74
N PRO A 32 13.49 -9.75 -2.67
CA PRO A 32 14.28 -10.12 -1.50
C PRO A 32 13.76 -9.50 -0.19
N ALA A 33 13.33 -8.24 -0.24
CA ALA A 33 12.81 -7.54 0.93
C ALA A 33 11.48 -8.15 1.41
N THR A 34 10.53 -8.41 0.51
CA THR A 34 9.29 -9.10 0.88
C THR A 34 9.57 -10.50 1.43
N ALA A 35 10.47 -11.27 0.78
CA ALA A 35 10.84 -12.61 1.27
C ALA A 35 11.43 -12.59 2.68
N SER A 36 12.25 -11.57 3.03
CA SER A 36 12.91 -11.48 4.34
C SER A 36 11.94 -11.31 5.50
N VAL A 37 10.77 -10.72 5.27
CA VAL A 37 9.77 -10.45 6.32
C VAL A 37 8.66 -11.51 6.42
N LEU A 38 8.54 -12.41 5.43
CA LEU A 38 7.46 -13.40 5.36
C LEU A 38 7.38 -14.30 6.59
N GLU A 39 8.51 -14.77 7.12
CA GLU A 39 8.52 -15.62 8.32
C GLU A 39 7.84 -14.93 9.50
N ASN A 40 8.20 -13.67 9.76
CA ASN A 40 7.63 -12.89 10.86
C ASN A 40 6.15 -12.59 10.64
N VAL A 41 5.77 -12.23 9.43
CA VAL A 41 4.38 -11.87 9.08
C VAL A 41 3.46 -13.08 9.20
N LEU A 42 3.85 -14.22 8.65
CA LEU A 42 3.08 -15.47 8.71
C LEU A 42 3.03 -16.05 10.14
N SER A 43 4.14 -15.97 10.89
CA SER A 43 4.17 -16.41 12.29
C SER A 43 3.23 -15.59 13.18
N GLU A 44 3.00 -14.31 12.87
CA GLU A 44 2.02 -13.50 13.61
C GLU A 44 0.60 -13.86 13.18
N ALA A 45 0.33 -13.97 11.87
CA ALA A 45 -0.97 -14.34 11.35
C ALA A 45 -1.46 -15.69 11.92
N SER A 46 -0.56 -16.67 12.08
CA SER A 46 -0.90 -17.99 12.64
C SER A 46 -1.31 -17.98 14.13
N LYS A 47 -1.02 -16.92 14.87
CA LYS A 47 -1.44 -16.78 16.28
C LYS A 47 -2.91 -16.38 16.42
N HIS A 48 -3.49 -15.78 15.39
CA HIS A 48 -4.90 -15.40 15.36
C HIS A 48 -5.73 -16.59 14.86
N ALA A 49 -6.32 -17.35 15.78
CA ALA A 49 -6.76 -18.74 15.69
C ALA A 49 -7.90 -19.08 14.71
N ASP A 50 -8.43 -18.14 13.97
CA ASP A 50 -9.51 -18.36 12.99
C ASP A 50 -9.03 -18.39 11.52
N SER A 51 -7.73 -18.22 11.28
CA SER A 51 -7.16 -18.30 9.93
C SER A 51 -6.61 -19.71 9.67
N ASP A 52 -7.03 -20.36 8.60
CA ASP A 52 -6.33 -21.50 7.98
C ASP A 52 -4.96 -21.01 7.39
N GLY A 53 -4.23 -20.21 8.17
CA GLY A 53 -3.00 -19.52 7.77
C GLY A 53 -1.91 -20.52 7.38
N VAL A 54 -1.13 -20.15 6.38
CA VAL A 54 0.07 -20.90 5.96
C VAL A 54 1.14 -20.76 7.03
N ASP A 55 1.70 -21.88 7.49
CA ASP A 55 2.91 -21.89 8.31
C ASP A 55 4.13 -21.61 7.38
N TRP A 56 5.05 -20.76 7.84
CA TRP A 56 6.29 -20.48 7.09
C TRP A 56 7.01 -21.75 6.66
N SER A 57 7.10 -22.75 7.55
CA SER A 57 7.75 -24.02 7.26
C SER A 57 7.11 -24.82 6.10
N GLU A 58 5.88 -24.50 5.72
CA GLU A 58 5.19 -25.14 4.60
C GLU A 58 5.54 -24.48 3.26
N ILE A 59 5.95 -23.20 3.27
CA ILE A 59 6.19 -22.43 2.05
C ILE A 59 7.65 -22.02 1.83
N GLU A 60 8.52 -22.06 2.86
CA GLU A 60 9.89 -21.55 2.77
C GLU A 60 10.68 -22.09 1.58
N GLU A 61 10.50 -23.41 1.27
CA GLU A 61 11.19 -24.07 0.16
C GLU A 61 10.68 -23.62 -1.23
N PHE A 62 9.51 -22.96 -1.31
CA PHE A 62 8.90 -22.48 -2.56
C PHE A 62 9.16 -21.00 -2.82
N VAL A 63 9.53 -20.24 -1.78
CA VAL A 63 9.82 -18.80 -1.91
C VAL A 63 11.11 -18.63 -2.69
N GLU A 64 11.02 -17.92 -3.81
CA GLU A 64 12.13 -17.61 -4.70
C GLU A 64 12.24 -16.09 -4.86
N PRO A 65 13.19 -15.44 -4.16
CA PRO A 65 13.44 -14.02 -4.32
C PRO A 65 14.03 -13.73 -5.69
N ILE A 66 13.42 -12.79 -6.42
CA ILE A 66 13.86 -12.39 -7.75
C ILE A 66 14.11 -10.87 -7.80
N THR A 67 15.12 -10.47 -8.58
CA THR A 67 15.47 -9.04 -8.80
C THR A 67 15.47 -8.66 -10.27
N ASP A 68 15.45 -9.65 -11.17
CA ASP A 68 15.48 -9.49 -12.62
C ASP A 68 14.60 -10.55 -13.29
N TRP A 69 14.64 -10.66 -14.61
CA TRP A 69 13.86 -11.61 -15.37
C TRP A 69 14.09 -13.06 -14.89
N TYR A 70 12.99 -13.71 -14.55
CA TYR A 70 12.95 -15.11 -14.13
C TYR A 70 12.09 -15.91 -15.11
N SER A 71 12.65 -16.97 -15.69
CA SER A 71 11.92 -17.84 -16.63
C SER A 71 11.02 -18.81 -15.87
N VAL A 72 9.71 -18.56 -15.90
CA VAL A 72 8.69 -19.47 -15.32
C VAL A 72 8.49 -20.68 -16.21
N THR A 73 8.45 -20.46 -17.52
CA THR A 73 8.37 -21.50 -18.56
C THR A 73 9.29 -21.13 -19.73
N SER A 74 9.29 -21.94 -20.81
CA SER A 74 10.04 -21.59 -22.05
C SER A 74 9.57 -20.30 -22.71
N ASP A 75 8.32 -19.92 -22.47
CA ASP A 75 7.63 -18.86 -23.24
C ASP A 75 7.10 -17.73 -22.33
N VAL A 76 7.32 -17.85 -21.01
CA VAL A 76 6.86 -16.87 -20.01
C VAL A 76 7.99 -16.54 -19.05
N GLU A 77 8.29 -15.26 -18.95
CA GLU A 77 9.26 -14.71 -18.02
C GLU A 77 8.59 -13.62 -17.16
N VAL A 78 9.06 -13.50 -15.92
CA VAL A 78 8.54 -12.55 -14.94
C VAL A 78 9.67 -11.73 -14.37
N ARG A 79 9.46 -10.43 -14.19
CA ARG A 79 10.39 -9.52 -13.50
C ARG A 79 9.63 -8.70 -12.47
N PRO A 80 10.16 -8.50 -11.25
CA PRO A 80 9.62 -7.51 -10.33
C PRO A 80 9.95 -6.10 -10.82
N VAL A 81 9.02 -5.19 -10.66
CA VAL A 81 9.22 -3.74 -10.86
C VAL A 81 8.82 -3.01 -9.59
N PRO A 82 9.50 -1.92 -9.21
CA PRO A 82 9.15 -1.19 -8.00
C PRO A 82 7.68 -0.79 -7.97
N ALA A 83 7.08 -0.72 -6.79
CA ALA A 83 5.69 -0.32 -6.62
C ALA A 83 5.49 0.79 -5.57
N GLY A 84 6.53 1.21 -4.84
CA GLY A 84 6.34 2.11 -3.70
C GLY A 84 5.50 1.43 -2.62
N HIS A 85 4.38 2.01 -2.22
CA HIS A 85 3.39 1.49 -1.27
C HIS A 85 3.97 1.14 0.11
N VAL A 86 4.72 0.03 0.23
CA VAL A 86 5.44 -0.39 1.44
C VAL A 86 6.86 -0.86 1.08
N PRO A 87 7.79 -0.95 2.05
CA PRO A 87 9.15 -1.41 1.80
C PRO A 87 9.20 -2.73 1.03
N GLY A 88 9.89 -2.74 -0.10
CA GLY A 88 10.08 -3.93 -0.92
C GLY A 88 8.89 -4.36 -1.77
N ALA A 89 7.78 -3.63 -1.76
CA ALA A 89 6.64 -3.92 -2.63
C ALA A 89 7.01 -3.82 -4.11
N CYS A 90 6.46 -4.72 -4.91
CA CYS A 90 6.66 -4.75 -6.36
C CYS A 90 5.36 -5.01 -7.12
N GLY A 91 5.28 -4.49 -8.34
CA GLY A 91 4.47 -5.05 -9.38
C GLY A 91 5.22 -6.20 -10.07
N HIS A 92 4.50 -7.02 -10.80
CA HIS A 92 5.10 -8.08 -11.61
C HIS A 92 4.86 -7.82 -13.10
N LEU A 93 5.96 -7.63 -13.82
CA LEU A 93 5.97 -7.52 -15.27
C LEU A 93 6.16 -8.91 -15.86
N VAL A 94 5.19 -9.37 -16.64
CA VAL A 94 5.18 -10.67 -17.29
C VAL A 94 5.41 -10.48 -18.78
N ARG A 95 6.44 -11.11 -19.34
CA ARG A 95 6.72 -11.15 -20.78
C ARG A 95 6.31 -12.51 -21.36
N PHE A 96 5.59 -12.48 -22.47
CA PHE A 96 5.13 -13.69 -23.16
C PHE A 96 5.07 -13.44 -24.69
N ASP A 97 4.99 -14.50 -25.46
CA ASP A 97 4.96 -14.46 -26.94
C ASP A 97 6.02 -13.50 -27.53
N GLY A 98 7.24 -13.56 -26.95
CA GLY A 98 8.42 -12.84 -27.39
C GLY A 98 8.48 -11.36 -27.01
N ASN A 99 7.39 -10.61 -27.07
CA ASN A 99 7.38 -9.16 -26.81
C ASN A 99 6.03 -8.62 -26.29
N LYS A 100 5.16 -9.47 -25.80
CA LYS A 100 3.93 -9.03 -25.13
C LYS A 100 4.19 -8.86 -23.65
N HIS A 101 3.67 -7.79 -23.07
CA HIS A 101 3.86 -7.48 -21.66
C HIS A 101 2.54 -7.33 -20.94
N ALA A 102 2.42 -8.03 -19.82
CA ALA A 102 1.35 -7.80 -18.86
C ALA A 102 1.98 -7.29 -17.55
N LEU A 103 1.40 -6.26 -16.97
CA LEU A 103 1.80 -5.71 -15.66
C LEU A 103 0.69 -5.96 -14.65
N ALA A 104 1.02 -6.63 -13.55
CA ALA A 104 0.22 -6.64 -12.35
C ALA A 104 0.84 -5.64 -11.36
N THR A 105 0.15 -4.52 -11.08
CA THR A 105 0.74 -3.47 -10.25
C THR A 105 0.93 -3.91 -8.79
N GLY A 106 0.06 -4.79 -8.29
CA GLY A 106 -0.13 -4.88 -6.84
C GLY A 106 -0.61 -3.54 -6.30
N ASP A 107 -0.49 -3.34 -5.00
CA ASP A 107 -0.66 -2.03 -4.39
C ASP A 107 0.55 -1.16 -4.75
N PHE A 108 0.30 0.08 -5.15
CA PHE A 108 1.37 0.94 -5.63
C PHE A 108 1.17 2.41 -5.25
N THR A 109 2.26 3.17 -5.35
CA THR A 109 2.28 4.63 -5.29
C THR A 109 3.34 5.17 -6.26
N PHE A 110 3.26 6.47 -6.56
CA PHE A 110 4.30 7.22 -7.25
C PHE A 110 5.30 7.86 -6.29
N ASP A 111 5.12 7.61 -4.99
CA ASP A 111 6.05 7.98 -3.93
C ASP A 111 6.87 6.77 -3.49
N ARG A 112 8.07 7.03 -2.98
CA ARG A 112 8.90 6.01 -2.34
C ARG A 112 8.23 5.46 -1.08
N ALA A 113 8.64 4.27 -0.68
CA ALA A 113 8.23 3.68 0.59
C ALA A 113 9.46 3.31 1.42
N ALA A 114 9.80 4.15 2.39
CA ALA A 114 10.95 3.98 3.26
C ALA A 114 12.27 3.74 2.47
N GLY A 115 12.52 4.60 1.49
CA GLY A 115 13.69 4.54 0.62
C GLY A 115 13.51 3.69 -0.64
N TYR A 116 12.60 2.72 -0.66
CA TYR A 116 12.32 1.89 -1.83
C TYR A 116 11.66 2.70 -2.95
N PRO A 117 12.05 2.46 -4.23
CA PRO A 117 11.56 3.25 -5.35
C PRO A 117 10.05 3.07 -5.60
N ALA A 118 9.45 4.11 -6.16
CA ALA A 118 8.08 4.18 -6.62
C ALA A 118 7.86 3.41 -7.94
N LEU A 119 6.59 3.30 -8.37
CA LEU A 119 6.26 2.71 -9.67
C LEU A 119 6.88 3.54 -10.81
N PRO A 120 7.70 2.94 -11.70
CA PRO A 120 8.42 3.65 -12.77
C PRO A 120 7.56 3.72 -14.06
N ASP A 121 6.62 4.63 -14.10
CA ASP A 121 5.64 4.76 -15.19
C ASP A 121 6.27 5.14 -16.54
N ASP A 122 7.32 5.95 -16.56
CA ASP A 122 8.05 6.32 -17.77
C ASP A 122 8.75 5.11 -18.40
N GLU A 123 9.47 4.31 -17.63
CA GLU A 123 10.13 3.08 -18.08
C GLU A 123 9.11 2.04 -18.55
N LEU A 124 7.99 1.93 -17.85
CA LEU A 124 6.88 1.03 -18.22
C LEU A 124 6.20 1.48 -19.53
N ARG A 125 6.03 2.79 -19.72
CA ARG A 125 5.53 3.36 -20.98
C ARG A 125 6.48 3.05 -22.14
N ASP A 126 7.77 3.26 -21.94
CA ASP A 126 8.78 3.07 -22.99
C ASP A 126 8.90 1.59 -23.38
N LEU A 127 8.73 0.66 -22.43
CA LEU A 127 8.64 -0.77 -22.69
C LEU A 127 7.37 -1.15 -23.46
N GLY A 128 6.25 -0.54 -23.13
CA GLY A 128 4.94 -0.83 -23.68
C GLY A 128 4.22 -1.99 -23.00
N VAL A 129 3.33 -1.67 -22.06
CA VAL A 129 2.46 -2.64 -21.35
C VAL A 129 1.21 -2.91 -22.16
N ASP A 130 0.96 -4.17 -22.55
CA ASP A 130 -0.22 -4.56 -23.35
C ASP A 130 -1.43 -4.83 -22.46
N VAL A 131 -1.24 -5.47 -21.32
CA VAL A 131 -2.29 -5.76 -20.33
C VAL A 131 -1.89 -5.18 -18.98
N LEU A 132 -2.77 -4.40 -18.40
CA LEU A 132 -2.60 -3.81 -17.08
C LEU A 132 -3.61 -4.42 -16.12
N PHE A 133 -3.14 -5.20 -15.15
CA PHE A 133 -3.89 -5.60 -13.98
C PHE A 133 -3.64 -4.56 -12.90
N LEU A 134 -4.63 -3.72 -12.70
CA LEU A 134 -4.51 -2.49 -11.93
C LEU A 134 -5.20 -2.60 -10.58
N ASN A 135 -4.45 -2.43 -9.50
CA ASN A 135 -5.07 -2.15 -8.22
C ASN A 135 -5.63 -0.71 -8.24
N ALA A 136 -6.93 -0.61 -8.03
CA ALA A 136 -7.64 0.66 -8.10
C ALA A 136 -8.07 1.19 -6.72
N SER A 137 -7.43 0.73 -5.65
CA SER A 137 -7.54 1.35 -4.33
C SER A 137 -6.90 2.74 -4.36
N THR A 138 -7.59 3.74 -3.84
CA THR A 138 -7.12 5.13 -3.91
C THR A 138 -7.14 5.81 -2.56
N SER A 139 -6.16 6.69 -2.33
CA SER A 139 -6.08 7.63 -1.21
C SER A 139 -6.64 9.00 -1.58
N LYS A 140 -6.76 9.88 -0.60
CA LYS A 140 -6.94 11.30 -0.84
C LYS A 140 -5.56 11.97 -0.99
N PRO A 141 -5.43 13.01 -1.84
CA PRO A 141 -4.18 13.76 -1.94
C PRO A 141 -3.72 14.28 -0.58
N GLY A 142 -2.41 14.22 -0.31
CA GLY A 142 -1.79 14.83 0.88
C GLY A 142 -2.03 14.11 2.21
N GLN A 143 -2.72 12.98 2.25
CA GLN A 143 -3.03 12.29 3.51
C GLN A 143 -1.80 11.85 4.31
N LEU A 144 -0.71 11.46 3.66
CA LEU A 144 0.53 11.11 4.35
C LEU A 144 1.10 12.34 5.06
N THR A 145 1.23 13.46 4.34
CA THR A 145 1.70 14.73 4.91
C THR A 145 0.81 15.17 6.08
N GLU A 146 -0.53 15.18 5.89
CA GLU A 146 -1.47 15.55 6.95
C GLU A 146 -1.31 14.66 8.21
N SER A 147 -1.06 13.36 8.04
CA SER A 147 -0.86 12.45 9.17
C SER A 147 0.46 12.71 9.91
N ILE A 148 1.54 12.98 9.17
CA ILE A 148 2.85 13.33 9.74
C ILE A 148 2.78 14.67 10.47
N GLU A 149 2.13 15.69 9.87
CA GLU A 149 1.92 17.00 10.51
C GLU A 149 1.16 16.87 11.84
N GLU A 150 0.09 16.05 11.86
CA GLU A 150 -0.68 15.85 13.08
C GLU A 150 0.15 15.12 14.16
N ILE A 151 0.93 14.10 13.81
CA ILE A 151 1.83 13.40 14.73
C ILE A 151 2.82 14.38 15.34
N LEU A 152 3.51 15.17 14.52
CA LEU A 152 4.51 16.15 15.00
C LEU A 152 3.89 17.26 15.85
N LYS A 153 2.73 17.77 15.46
CA LYS A 153 1.99 18.78 16.23
C LYS A 153 1.64 18.27 17.61
N GLN A 154 1.22 17.03 17.73
CA GLN A 154 0.91 16.44 19.04
C GLN A 154 2.17 16.19 19.87
N ALA A 155 3.27 15.71 19.26
CA ALA A 155 4.55 15.56 19.93
C ALA A 155 5.10 16.90 20.45
N VAL A 156 5.01 17.98 19.64
CA VAL A 156 5.36 19.35 20.06
C VAL A 156 4.53 19.82 21.25
N SER A 157 3.27 19.40 21.35
CA SER A 157 2.37 19.73 22.48
C SER A 157 2.76 19.03 23.79
N GLY A 158 3.68 18.07 23.74
CA GLY A 158 4.23 17.39 24.90
C GLY A 158 3.33 16.27 25.48
N GLY A 159 2.37 15.77 24.71
CA GLY A 159 1.59 14.57 25.04
C GLY A 159 2.20 13.31 24.41
N ASP A 160 1.89 12.15 24.99
CA ASP A 160 2.25 10.84 24.42
C ASP A 160 1.56 10.66 23.07
N VAL A 161 2.30 10.28 22.03
CA VAL A 161 1.74 10.04 20.70
C VAL A 161 1.93 8.59 20.33
N LEU A 162 0.81 7.86 20.19
CA LEU A 162 0.79 6.50 19.69
C LEU A 162 0.26 6.48 18.25
N VAL A 163 1.08 5.99 17.33
CA VAL A 163 0.70 5.74 15.93
C VAL A 163 0.45 4.25 15.75
N THR A 164 -0.73 3.88 15.27
CA THR A 164 -1.07 2.49 14.99
C THR A 164 -1.30 2.25 13.50
N ALA A 165 -0.64 1.23 12.95
CA ALA A 165 -0.68 0.91 11.52
C ALA A 165 -0.42 -0.58 11.29
N GLY A 166 -0.61 -1.06 10.06
CA GLY A 166 -0.10 -2.36 9.61
C GLY A 166 1.44 -2.41 9.72
N GLY A 167 2.01 -3.60 9.95
CA GLY A 167 3.43 -3.75 10.27
C GLY A 167 4.38 -3.08 9.28
N MET A 168 4.18 -3.27 7.97
CA MET A 168 4.99 -2.63 6.92
C MET A 168 4.78 -1.11 6.86
N THR A 169 3.55 -0.65 7.08
CA THR A 169 3.22 0.78 7.14
C THR A 169 3.89 1.45 8.35
N CYS A 170 3.97 0.76 9.51
CA CYS A 170 4.75 1.24 10.65
C CYS A 170 6.19 1.55 10.27
N VAL A 171 6.84 0.68 9.47
CA VAL A 171 8.23 0.89 9.02
C VAL A 171 8.34 2.16 8.16
N LYS A 172 7.38 2.40 7.24
CA LYS A 172 7.36 3.65 6.46
C LYS A 172 7.25 4.88 7.37
N TYR A 173 6.37 4.85 8.37
CA TYR A 173 6.19 5.98 9.29
C TYR A 173 7.44 6.28 10.10
N VAL A 174 8.09 5.26 10.70
CA VAL A 174 9.31 5.51 11.47
C VAL A 174 10.48 5.96 10.59
N TYR A 175 10.54 5.47 9.33
CA TYR A 175 11.55 5.95 8.37
C TYR A 175 11.36 7.45 8.09
N VAL A 176 10.16 7.87 7.75
CA VAL A 176 9.86 9.28 7.46
C VAL A 176 10.07 10.15 8.71
N LEU A 177 9.50 9.76 9.85
CA LEU A 177 9.61 10.53 11.09
C LEU A 177 11.05 10.67 11.55
N GLY A 178 11.83 9.57 11.56
CA GLY A 178 13.22 9.59 12.01
C GLY A 178 14.12 10.49 11.17
N HIS A 179 13.98 10.44 9.83
CA HIS A 179 14.72 11.32 8.93
C HIS A 179 14.25 12.78 8.99
N LEU A 180 12.96 13.02 9.17
CA LEU A 180 12.42 14.37 9.32
C LEU A 180 12.92 15.01 10.63
N ILE A 181 12.89 14.27 11.74
CA ILE A 181 13.40 14.74 13.04
C ILE A 181 14.89 15.08 12.93
N GLU A 182 15.68 14.27 12.21
CA GLU A 182 17.12 14.52 12.00
C GLU A 182 17.35 15.75 11.10
N GLU A 183 16.65 15.84 9.97
CA GLU A 183 16.82 16.93 9.00
C GLU A 183 16.52 18.31 9.63
N PHE A 184 15.53 18.36 10.52
CA PHE A 184 15.08 19.61 11.14
C PHE A 184 15.57 19.79 12.59
N ASP A 185 16.44 18.91 13.09
CA ASP A 185 17.03 18.96 14.46
C ASP A 185 15.94 19.16 15.56
N MET A 186 14.84 18.39 15.45
CA MET A 186 13.67 18.57 16.32
C MET A 186 13.88 18.04 17.74
N GLY A 187 14.87 17.17 17.94
CA GLY A 187 15.22 16.58 19.24
C GLY A 187 14.19 15.62 19.81
N PHE A 188 13.32 15.04 18.97
CA PHE A 188 12.39 13.98 19.34
C PHE A 188 12.99 12.60 19.12
N THR A 189 12.42 11.60 19.82
CA THR A 189 12.72 10.18 19.63
C THR A 189 11.47 9.43 19.18
N VAL A 190 11.66 8.39 18.36
CA VAL A 190 10.61 7.53 17.84
C VAL A 190 10.86 6.10 18.28
N SER A 191 9.89 5.43 18.88
CA SER A 191 9.94 3.99 19.15
C SER A 191 9.11 3.22 18.12
N ILE A 192 9.64 2.07 17.66
CA ILE A 192 8.87 1.08 16.92
C ILE A 192 8.79 -0.21 17.75
N ALA A 193 7.58 -0.82 17.87
CA ALA A 193 7.38 -1.91 18.82
C ALA A 193 6.76 -3.18 18.22
N GLY A 194 7.11 -4.31 18.85
CA GLY A 194 6.51 -5.62 18.59
C GLY A 194 6.84 -6.18 17.21
N GLN A 195 5.85 -6.67 16.48
CA GLN A 195 6.06 -7.26 15.16
C GLN A 195 6.59 -6.24 14.16
N SER A 196 6.09 -5.00 14.20
CA SER A 196 6.59 -3.92 13.33
C SER A 196 8.07 -3.66 13.51
N ALA A 197 8.56 -3.75 14.77
CA ALA A 197 9.99 -3.65 15.07
C ALA A 197 10.80 -4.84 14.52
N LYS A 198 10.26 -6.06 14.55
CA LYS A 198 10.91 -7.22 13.93
C LYS A 198 11.02 -7.06 12.41
N ILE A 199 9.96 -6.57 11.76
CA ILE A 199 9.97 -6.27 10.32
C ILE A 199 11.03 -5.21 10.00
N TYR A 200 11.10 -4.14 10.81
CA TYR A 200 12.11 -3.09 10.70
C TYR A 200 13.54 -3.66 10.79
N ASP A 201 13.79 -4.52 11.79
CA ASP A 201 15.07 -5.18 12.00
C ASP A 201 15.41 -6.16 10.86
N ASP A 202 14.44 -6.95 10.35
CA ASP A 202 14.62 -7.91 9.24
C ASP A 202 14.94 -7.21 7.92
N LEU A 203 14.39 -6.00 7.71
CA LEU A 203 14.71 -5.16 6.55
C LEU A 203 16.06 -4.45 6.71
N GLY A 204 16.71 -4.54 7.87
CA GLY A 204 18.05 -4.00 8.13
C GLY A 204 18.09 -2.49 8.27
N TYR A 205 17.01 -1.84 8.67
CA TYR A 205 16.99 -0.40 8.89
C TYR A 205 17.77 0.02 10.14
N ASP A 206 18.44 1.17 10.04
CA ASP A 206 19.11 1.90 11.13
C ASP A 206 18.82 3.41 10.93
N VAL A 207 17.55 3.78 11.17
CA VAL A 207 17.07 5.15 10.93
C VAL A 207 17.42 6.04 12.12
N PRO A 208 17.91 7.29 11.89
CA PRO A 208 18.19 8.23 12.97
C PRO A 208 17.00 8.44 13.89
N ASN A 209 17.28 8.63 15.18
CA ASN A 209 16.26 8.91 16.21
C ASN A 209 15.21 7.80 16.43
N VAL A 210 15.39 6.61 15.83
CA VAL A 210 14.47 5.46 15.95
C VAL A 210 15.06 4.42 16.90
N ILE A 211 14.22 3.92 17.83
CA ILE A 211 14.56 2.87 18.79
C ILE A 211 13.65 1.65 18.52
N SER A 212 14.25 0.50 18.21
CA SER A 212 13.54 -0.74 17.94
C SER A 212 13.29 -1.54 19.22
N HIS A 213 12.02 -1.92 19.44
CA HIS A 213 11.58 -2.77 20.56
C HIS A 213 10.85 -4.03 20.04
N PRO A 214 11.56 -5.01 19.43
CA PRO A 214 10.93 -6.22 18.89
C PRO A 214 10.25 -7.08 19.96
N VAL A 215 10.71 -6.96 21.21
CA VAL A 215 10.10 -7.52 22.42
C VAL A 215 10.27 -6.49 23.54
N PHE A 216 9.20 -6.25 24.29
CA PHE A 216 9.24 -5.38 25.48
C PHE A 216 8.47 -6.02 26.62
N ASP A 217 8.96 -5.83 27.85
CA ASP A 217 8.35 -6.39 29.07
C ASP A 217 7.30 -5.43 29.66
N SER A 218 7.51 -4.12 29.53
CA SER A 218 6.60 -3.07 29.98
C SER A 218 6.31 -2.07 28.85
N PRO A 219 5.05 -1.60 28.69
CA PRO A 219 4.72 -0.49 27.78
C PRO A 219 5.56 0.75 28.04
N ASP A 220 5.91 1.05 29.28
CA ASP A 220 6.74 2.20 29.67
C ASP A 220 8.08 2.27 28.90
N GLU A 221 8.68 1.10 28.58
CA GLU A 221 9.94 1.04 27.82
C GLU A 221 9.79 1.63 26.41
N VAL A 222 8.62 1.48 25.81
CA VAL A 222 8.29 2.00 24.47
C VAL A 222 7.80 3.44 24.56
N LEU A 223 6.99 3.75 25.58
CA LEU A 223 6.38 5.07 25.81
C LEU A 223 7.35 6.11 26.38
N GLU A 224 8.62 5.76 26.66
CA GLU A 224 9.68 6.72 26.96
C GLU A 224 10.03 7.61 25.75
N ALA A 225 9.71 7.18 24.51
CA ALA A 225 9.90 7.98 23.32
C ALA A 225 8.77 9.00 23.11
N ASP A 226 9.07 10.13 22.48
CA ASP A 226 8.09 11.18 22.20
C ASP A 226 6.98 10.71 21.24
N ILE A 227 7.31 9.78 20.33
CA ILE A 227 6.40 9.18 19.37
C ILE A 227 6.57 7.67 19.37
N CYS A 228 5.49 6.92 19.56
CA CYS A 228 5.49 5.46 19.56
C CYS A 228 4.71 4.93 18.34
N VAL A 229 5.29 3.95 17.62
CA VAL A 229 4.67 3.35 16.43
C VAL A 229 4.55 1.84 16.62
N ALA A 230 3.35 1.29 16.49
CA ALA A 230 3.11 -0.13 16.70
C ALA A 230 1.95 -0.67 15.86
N GLY A 231 2.00 -1.97 15.54
CA GLY A 231 0.90 -2.72 14.96
C GLY A 231 0.15 -3.59 15.99
N PRO A 232 -1.03 -4.05 15.61
CA PRO A 232 -1.81 -3.78 14.40
C PRO A 232 -2.46 -2.39 14.36
N GLU A 233 -3.08 -2.03 13.22
CA GLU A 233 -3.77 -0.73 13.03
C GLU A 233 -4.94 -0.51 13.98
N LYS A 234 -5.58 -1.62 14.41
CA LYS A 234 -6.63 -1.61 15.42
C LYS A 234 -6.01 -1.89 16.78
N PRO A 235 -5.99 -0.92 17.72
CA PRO A 235 -5.33 -1.07 19.01
C PRO A 235 -6.17 -1.85 20.05
N THR A 236 -6.76 -2.99 19.64
CA THR A 236 -7.55 -3.88 20.50
C THR A 236 -6.75 -5.11 20.94
N GLU A 237 -5.62 -5.36 20.29
CA GLU A 237 -4.75 -6.51 20.54
C GLU A 237 -3.30 -6.22 20.14
N GLY A 238 -2.40 -7.18 20.38
CA GLY A 238 -0.99 -7.06 19.97
C GLY A 238 -0.22 -5.99 20.75
N SER A 239 0.78 -5.42 20.10
CA SER A 239 1.62 -4.38 20.70
C SER A 239 0.89 -3.05 20.77
N SER A 240 0.15 -2.68 19.74
CA SER A 240 -0.64 -1.44 19.73
C SER A 240 -1.71 -1.43 20.82
N GLY A 241 -2.40 -2.57 21.05
CA GLY A 241 -3.38 -2.69 22.13
C GLY A 241 -2.78 -2.47 23.51
N LYS A 242 -1.62 -3.12 23.79
CA LYS A 242 -0.92 -2.95 25.09
C LYS A 242 -0.48 -1.51 25.35
N LEU A 243 -0.02 -0.80 24.32
CA LEU A 243 0.39 0.60 24.42
C LEU A 243 -0.83 1.52 24.55
N PHE A 244 -1.90 1.20 23.85
CA PHE A 244 -3.14 1.98 23.91
C PHE A 244 -3.80 1.88 25.27
N ASP A 245 -3.85 0.70 25.91
CA ASP A 245 -4.37 0.49 27.26
C ASP A 245 -3.73 1.42 28.30
N GLU A 246 -2.49 1.86 28.10
CA GLU A 246 -1.78 2.78 29.02
C GLU A 246 -2.13 4.25 28.78
N ILE A 247 -2.52 4.63 27.54
CA ILE A 247 -2.75 6.04 27.19
C ILE A 247 -4.22 6.39 26.98
N GLU A 248 -5.14 5.42 26.89
CA GLU A 248 -6.53 5.66 26.50
C GLU A 248 -7.28 6.60 27.46
N ASP A 249 -6.92 6.60 28.73
CA ASP A 249 -7.50 7.42 29.80
C ASP A 249 -6.76 8.76 30.00
N ASP A 250 -5.68 9.05 29.29
CA ASP A 250 -4.91 10.29 29.38
C ASP A 250 -5.41 11.34 28.38
N PRO A 251 -6.04 12.45 28.85
CA PRO A 251 -6.53 13.50 27.96
C PRO A 251 -5.42 14.29 27.23
N SER A 252 -4.15 14.15 27.63
CA SER A 252 -3.00 14.77 26.97
C SER A 252 -2.41 13.89 25.87
N ALA A 253 -2.73 12.60 25.88
CA ALA A 253 -2.25 11.66 24.88
C ALA A 253 -3.04 11.71 23.57
N THR A 254 -2.43 11.25 22.50
CA THR A 254 -3.04 11.15 21.16
C THR A 254 -2.79 9.79 20.53
N LEU A 255 -3.85 9.17 20.06
CA LEU A 255 -3.83 8.01 19.18
C LEU A 255 -4.02 8.47 17.73
N VAL A 256 -3.06 8.16 16.87
CA VAL A 256 -3.17 8.34 15.41
C VAL A 256 -3.29 6.96 14.78
N ARG A 257 -4.44 6.66 14.16
CA ARG A 257 -4.65 5.38 13.48
C ARG A 257 -4.48 5.53 11.97
N VAL A 258 -3.62 4.70 11.38
CA VAL A 258 -3.43 4.59 9.93
C VAL A 258 -4.06 3.28 9.48
N LEU A 259 -5.22 3.38 8.85
CA LEU A 259 -6.13 2.28 8.57
C LEU A 259 -6.12 1.90 7.08
N GLY A 260 -6.18 0.62 6.76
CA GLY A 260 -6.42 0.13 5.41
C GLY A 260 -7.85 0.40 4.92
N ALA A 261 -8.83 0.33 5.83
CA ALA A 261 -10.23 0.63 5.56
C ALA A 261 -10.84 1.47 6.69
N THR A 262 -11.95 2.16 6.40
CA THR A 262 -12.67 2.92 7.43
C THR A 262 -13.18 2.00 8.53
N ASP A 263 -12.78 2.28 9.75
CA ASP A 263 -13.22 1.57 10.93
C ASP A 263 -13.48 2.53 12.07
N ARG A 264 -14.44 2.21 12.96
CA ARG A 264 -14.71 3.02 14.15
C ARG A 264 -14.06 2.38 15.37
N LEU A 265 -13.37 3.19 16.16
CA LEU A 265 -12.95 2.76 17.48
C LEU A 265 -14.22 2.45 18.29
N THR A 266 -14.36 1.19 18.72
CA THR A 266 -15.55 0.75 19.49
C THR A 266 -15.44 1.10 20.97
N GLU A 267 -14.25 1.39 21.45
CA GLU A 267 -13.96 1.75 22.83
C GLU A 267 -13.96 3.26 23.02
N SER A 268 -14.47 3.70 24.16
CA SER A 268 -14.50 5.12 24.49
C SER A 268 -13.14 5.54 25.07
N ALA A 269 -12.29 6.17 24.27
CA ALA A 269 -11.04 6.75 24.73
C ALA A 269 -11.27 8.18 25.27
N VAL A 270 -10.46 8.57 26.27
CA VAL A 270 -10.36 9.96 26.77
C VAL A 270 -9.29 10.72 26.00
N CYS A 271 -8.25 10.03 25.52
CA CYS A 271 -7.24 10.60 24.65
C CYS A 271 -7.83 11.08 23.32
N THR A 272 -7.10 11.95 22.60
CA THR A 272 -7.47 12.38 21.26
C THR A 272 -7.27 11.22 20.27
N VAL A 273 -8.24 11.01 19.36
CA VAL A 273 -8.13 9.97 18.31
C VAL A 273 -8.26 10.61 16.93
N ASN A 274 -7.27 10.37 16.07
CA ASN A 274 -7.23 10.84 14.68
C ASN A 274 -7.07 9.65 13.73
N ASP A 275 -7.91 9.58 12.70
CA ASP A 275 -7.94 8.49 11.72
C ASP A 275 -7.51 8.95 10.33
N PHE A 276 -6.57 8.23 9.73
CA PHE A 276 -6.14 8.40 8.35
C PHE A 276 -6.32 7.08 7.60
N VAL A 277 -6.98 7.11 6.44
CA VAL A 277 -7.38 5.88 5.75
C VAL A 277 -6.71 5.79 4.39
N ARG A 278 -6.09 4.64 4.08
CA ARG A 278 -5.46 4.32 2.79
C ARG A 278 -4.36 5.29 2.39
N VAL A 279 -3.50 5.67 3.31
CA VAL A 279 -2.47 6.70 3.11
C VAL A 279 -1.43 6.31 2.03
N ASN A 280 -1.18 5.02 1.85
CA ASN A 280 -0.13 4.48 0.96
C ASN A 280 -0.67 4.00 -0.39
N HIS A 281 -1.69 4.62 -0.93
CA HIS A 281 -2.26 4.30 -2.25
C HIS A 281 -2.22 5.53 -3.16
N PRO A 282 -2.24 5.37 -4.49
CA PRO A 282 -2.28 6.49 -5.41
C PRO A 282 -3.60 7.26 -5.26
N THR A 283 -3.62 8.49 -5.73
CA THR A 283 -4.84 9.25 -5.90
C THR A 283 -5.63 8.76 -7.12
N GLU A 284 -6.89 9.14 -7.22
CA GLU A 284 -7.70 8.83 -8.40
C GLU A 284 -7.14 9.44 -9.69
N GLU A 285 -6.57 10.64 -9.61
CA GLU A 285 -5.94 11.33 -10.72
C GLU A 285 -4.70 10.57 -11.21
N GLU A 286 -3.82 10.15 -10.30
CA GLU A 286 -2.63 9.36 -10.62
C GLU A 286 -2.97 8.00 -11.25
N VAL A 287 -4.03 7.33 -10.81
CA VAL A 287 -4.51 6.10 -11.45
C VAL A 287 -4.95 6.36 -12.89
N HIS A 288 -5.68 7.45 -13.14
CA HIS A 288 -6.08 7.84 -14.49
C HIS A 288 -4.87 8.15 -15.37
N ASP A 289 -3.90 8.90 -14.84
CA ASP A 289 -2.70 9.30 -15.55
C ASP A 289 -1.83 8.07 -15.91
N LEU A 290 -1.74 7.08 -15.01
CA LEU A 290 -1.05 5.82 -15.30
C LEU A 290 -1.68 5.09 -16.49
N VAL A 291 -3.01 4.95 -16.50
CA VAL A 291 -3.71 4.27 -17.61
C VAL A 291 -3.58 5.05 -18.92
N GLU A 292 -3.61 6.38 -18.89
CA GLU A 292 -3.37 7.21 -20.07
C GLU A 292 -1.91 7.08 -20.58
N THR A 293 -0.95 7.08 -19.66
CA THR A 293 0.48 6.97 -19.96
C THR A 293 0.84 5.62 -20.57
N LEU A 294 0.39 4.53 -19.96
CA LEU A 294 0.66 3.17 -20.43
C LEU A 294 -0.18 2.78 -21.65
N ASN A 295 -1.36 3.35 -21.81
CA ASN A 295 -2.31 3.09 -22.89
C ASN A 295 -2.43 1.59 -23.26
N PRO A 296 -2.76 0.70 -22.30
CA PRO A 296 -2.77 -0.74 -22.52
C PRO A 296 -3.89 -1.18 -23.48
N VAL A 297 -3.76 -2.37 -24.07
CA VAL A 297 -4.85 -2.99 -24.85
C VAL A 297 -6.01 -3.38 -23.93
N HIS A 298 -5.68 -3.92 -22.74
CA HIS A 298 -6.62 -4.30 -21.71
C HIS A 298 -6.22 -3.70 -20.38
N THR A 299 -7.18 -3.08 -19.67
CA THR A 299 -7.05 -2.72 -18.26
C THR A 299 -8.03 -3.55 -17.45
N VAL A 300 -7.51 -4.36 -16.54
CA VAL A 300 -8.30 -5.21 -15.62
C VAL A 300 -8.23 -4.58 -14.25
N ILE A 301 -9.37 -4.13 -13.73
CA ILE A 301 -9.43 -3.54 -12.39
C ILE A 301 -9.45 -4.66 -11.36
N GLN A 302 -8.53 -4.56 -10.43
CA GLN A 302 -8.42 -5.40 -9.25
C GLN A 302 -8.49 -4.49 -8.03
N HIS A 303 -9.05 -4.93 -6.94
CA HIS A 303 -9.22 -4.11 -5.75
C HIS A 303 -9.93 -2.76 -5.97
N GLY A 304 -10.71 -2.34 -5.01
CA GLY A 304 -11.41 -1.08 -5.05
C GLY A 304 -12.82 -1.17 -5.64
N ASN A 305 -13.52 -0.05 -5.67
CA ASN A 305 -14.89 0.03 -6.18
C ASN A 305 -14.89 0.09 -7.72
N THR A 306 -15.12 -1.04 -8.37
CA THR A 306 -15.12 -1.17 -9.84
C THR A 306 -16.10 -0.21 -10.51
N ASN A 307 -17.26 0.07 -9.89
CA ASN A 307 -18.26 1.01 -10.44
C ASN A 307 -17.73 2.45 -10.56
N LYS A 308 -16.69 2.81 -9.81
CA LYS A 308 -16.05 4.12 -9.87
C LYS A 308 -15.26 4.32 -11.17
N TRP A 309 -14.78 3.22 -11.75
CA TRP A 309 -13.93 3.19 -12.94
C TRP A 309 -14.71 2.90 -14.22
N GLU A 310 -16.03 2.69 -14.13
CA GLU A 310 -16.92 2.58 -15.28
C GLU A 310 -17.20 3.96 -15.87
N GLY A 311 -16.68 4.28 -17.05
CA GLY A 311 -16.94 5.56 -17.71
C GLY A 311 -16.14 5.76 -19.00
N ASP A 312 -16.38 6.89 -19.65
CA ASP A 312 -15.84 7.23 -20.99
C ASP A 312 -14.29 7.24 -21.06
N ARG A 313 -13.58 7.30 -19.93
CA ARG A 313 -12.11 7.30 -19.87
C ARG A 313 -11.50 5.89 -19.95
N PHE A 314 -12.26 4.86 -19.55
CA PHE A 314 -11.81 3.46 -19.55
C PHE A 314 -12.51 2.67 -20.65
N HIS A 315 -12.41 3.11 -21.90
CA HIS A 315 -12.98 2.40 -23.06
C HIS A 315 -12.49 0.95 -23.19
N PHE A 316 -11.48 0.57 -22.40
CA PHE A 316 -10.80 -0.72 -22.44
C PHE A 316 -10.74 -1.39 -21.08
N THR A 317 -11.45 -0.86 -20.07
CA THR A 317 -11.49 -1.45 -18.74
C THR A 317 -12.42 -2.64 -18.76
N MET A 318 -11.86 -3.78 -18.45
CA MET A 318 -12.58 -5.02 -18.24
C MET A 318 -12.65 -5.28 -16.76
N THR A 319 -13.84 -5.18 -16.19
CA THR A 319 -14.08 -5.63 -14.83
C THR A 319 -14.28 -7.13 -14.86
N TRP A 320 -13.34 -7.85 -14.29
CA TRP A 320 -13.42 -9.30 -14.10
C TRP A 320 -13.91 -9.59 -12.69
N SER A 321 -15.10 -9.12 -12.34
CA SER A 321 -15.73 -9.59 -11.11
C SER A 321 -16.24 -10.98 -11.38
N ASP A 322 -15.76 -11.95 -10.65
CA ASP A 322 -16.05 -13.33 -10.93
C ASP A 322 -16.82 -14.01 -9.81
N GLU A 323 -18.07 -14.31 -10.09
CA GLU A 323 -18.84 -15.30 -9.36
C GLU A 323 -18.57 -16.74 -9.86
N SER A 324 -17.78 -16.91 -10.91
CA SER A 324 -17.47 -18.21 -11.52
C SER A 324 -15.96 -18.37 -11.67
N ASN A 325 -15.36 -19.37 -11.05
CA ASN A 325 -13.96 -19.79 -11.20
C ASN A 325 -13.58 -20.19 -12.66
N GLU A 326 -14.10 -19.48 -13.66
CA GLU A 326 -13.80 -19.75 -15.06
C GLU A 326 -12.61 -18.91 -15.52
N SER A 327 -11.60 -19.54 -16.12
CA SER A 327 -10.48 -18.84 -16.75
C SER A 327 -10.96 -17.96 -17.89
N ARG A 328 -10.32 -16.82 -18.08
CA ARG A 328 -10.54 -15.92 -19.20
C ARG A 328 -9.30 -15.88 -20.06
N VAL A 329 -9.50 -15.97 -21.36
CA VAL A 329 -8.41 -15.88 -22.33
C VAL A 329 -8.30 -14.45 -22.80
N LEU A 330 -7.16 -13.80 -22.55
CA LEU A 330 -6.85 -12.44 -23.00
C LEU A 330 -6.13 -12.44 -24.35
N TYR A 331 -5.32 -13.48 -24.58
CA TYR A 331 -4.51 -13.60 -25.79
C TYR A 331 -4.39 -15.07 -26.19
N SER A 332 -4.62 -15.40 -27.47
CA SER A 332 -4.42 -16.73 -28.02
C SER A 332 -4.20 -16.69 -29.53
N ASP A 333 -3.46 -17.64 -30.04
CA ASP A 333 -3.18 -17.81 -31.47
C ASP A 333 -2.58 -16.54 -32.14
N GLY A 334 -1.83 -15.73 -31.37
CA GLY A 334 -1.23 -14.48 -31.85
C GLY A 334 -2.15 -13.26 -31.83
N ASP A 335 -3.36 -13.38 -31.30
CA ASP A 335 -4.36 -12.31 -31.28
C ASP A 335 -4.94 -12.06 -29.88
N TRP A 336 -5.21 -10.77 -29.59
CA TRP A 336 -5.95 -10.33 -28.43
C TRP A 336 -7.40 -10.78 -28.50
N GLN A 337 -7.89 -11.36 -27.42
CA GLN A 337 -9.27 -11.80 -27.30
C GLN A 337 -10.12 -10.72 -26.63
N PRO A 338 -11.28 -10.35 -27.21
CA PRO A 338 -12.19 -9.41 -26.57
C PRO A 338 -12.83 -10.04 -25.32
N PRO A 339 -13.28 -9.20 -24.35
CA PRO A 339 -14.09 -9.69 -23.25
C PRO A 339 -15.36 -10.37 -23.74
N VAL A 340 -15.73 -11.45 -23.08
CA VAL A 340 -16.92 -12.27 -23.45
C VAL A 340 -18.26 -11.54 -23.35
N TRP A 341 -18.31 -10.40 -22.66
CA TRP A 341 -19.50 -9.58 -22.49
C TRP A 341 -19.63 -8.43 -23.51
N LEU A 342 -18.64 -8.24 -24.40
CA LEU A 342 -18.76 -7.31 -25.51
C LEU A 342 -19.58 -7.94 -26.64
N ASP A 343 -20.57 -7.21 -27.15
CA ASP A 343 -21.39 -7.63 -28.29
C ASP A 343 -20.56 -7.74 -29.57
N ASP A 344 -20.95 -8.67 -30.47
CA ASP A 344 -20.23 -9.12 -31.67
C ASP A 344 -19.79 -8.05 -32.70
N GLY A 345 -20.10 -6.79 -32.51
CA GLY A 345 -19.71 -5.71 -33.43
C GLY A 345 -18.77 -4.65 -32.86
N THR A 346 -18.57 -4.62 -31.58
CA THR A 346 -17.78 -3.61 -30.88
C THR A 346 -16.31 -4.02 -30.66
N PRO A 347 -15.98 -5.32 -30.47
CA PRO A 347 -14.64 -5.77 -30.10
C PRO A 347 -13.57 -5.47 -31.15
N GLU A 348 -13.85 -5.77 -32.43
CA GLU A 348 -12.88 -5.57 -33.51
C GLU A 348 -12.49 -4.10 -33.66
N MET A 349 -13.45 -3.19 -33.50
CA MET A 349 -13.23 -1.76 -33.65
C MET A 349 -12.39 -1.20 -32.47
N ILE A 350 -12.59 -1.72 -31.27
CA ILE A 350 -11.83 -1.32 -30.08
C ILE A 350 -10.39 -1.84 -30.20
N LEU A 351 -10.22 -3.11 -30.53
CA LEU A 351 -8.89 -3.72 -30.70
C LEU A 351 -8.10 -3.11 -31.87
N GLU A 352 -8.76 -2.80 -33.00
CA GLU A 352 -8.13 -2.10 -34.12
C GLU A 352 -7.71 -0.67 -33.77
N ASN A 353 -8.54 0.08 -33.06
CA ASN A 353 -8.19 1.42 -32.60
C ASN A 353 -6.99 1.41 -31.65
N ASN A 354 -6.87 0.39 -30.80
CA ASN A 354 -5.74 0.27 -29.88
C ASN A 354 -4.47 -0.19 -30.58
N ARG A 355 -4.57 -1.12 -31.53
CA ARG A 355 -3.44 -1.50 -32.39
C ARG A 355 -2.89 -0.30 -33.16
N SER A 356 -3.77 0.50 -33.77
CA SER A 356 -3.37 1.67 -34.57
C SER A 356 -2.76 2.81 -33.74
N ARG A 357 -3.07 2.90 -32.45
CA ARG A 357 -2.46 3.88 -31.53
C ARG A 357 -1.07 3.46 -31.05
N ARG A 358 -0.77 2.15 -31.04
CA ARG A 358 0.49 1.57 -30.58
C ARG A 358 1.49 1.23 -31.69
N GLU A 359 1.06 1.17 -32.96
CA GLU A 359 2.03 1.02 -34.02
C GLU A 359 2.91 2.28 -34.05
N PRO A 360 4.19 2.21 -33.63
CA PRO A 360 5.08 3.33 -33.80
C PRO A 360 5.11 3.69 -35.29
N ASP A 361 5.04 4.96 -35.59
CA ASP A 361 5.25 5.45 -36.95
C ASP A 361 6.68 5.10 -37.41
N LEU A 362 6.85 3.87 -37.88
CA LEU A 362 8.12 3.35 -38.42
C LEU A 362 8.45 3.92 -39.78
N SER A 363 7.68 4.86 -40.33
CA SER A 363 7.93 5.45 -41.63
C SER A 363 9.24 6.26 -41.71
N GLY A 364 9.92 6.51 -40.60
CA GLY A 364 11.19 7.21 -40.50
C GLY A 364 12.43 6.35 -40.18
N VAL A 365 12.28 5.08 -39.85
CA VAL A 365 13.37 4.26 -39.23
C VAL A 365 13.94 3.17 -40.16
N ILE A 366 13.48 3.01 -41.38
CA ILE A 366 14.06 2.02 -42.28
C ILE A 366 15.21 2.62 -43.05
N SER A 367 16.39 2.71 -42.45
CA SER A 367 17.67 2.66 -43.18
C SER A 367 18.79 2.17 -42.25
N GLY A 368 19.14 0.89 -42.39
CA GLY A 368 20.50 0.35 -42.17
C GLY A 368 20.80 -0.22 -40.79
N ASP A 369 21.14 -1.51 -40.79
CA ASP A 369 22.09 -2.21 -39.89
C ASP A 369 22.14 -1.83 -38.39
N GLY A 370 21.00 -1.75 -37.71
CA GLY A 370 20.94 -1.35 -36.30
C GLY A 370 19.74 -1.92 -35.51
N VAL A 371 19.21 -3.08 -35.88
CA VAL A 371 18.01 -3.66 -35.23
C VAL A 371 18.37 -4.55 -34.02
N GLU A 372 19.63 -4.59 -33.59
CA GLU A 372 20.07 -5.47 -32.47
C GLU A 372 20.41 -4.76 -31.16
N GLU A 373 20.17 -3.47 -31.05
CA GLU A 373 20.13 -2.79 -29.74
C GLU A 373 18.73 -2.16 -29.53
N MET A 374 17.71 -2.96 -29.38
CA MET A 374 16.60 -2.53 -28.51
C MET A 374 17.23 -2.39 -27.14
N LEU A 375 17.49 -1.16 -26.73
CA LEU A 375 17.91 -0.82 -25.38
C LEU A 375 16.98 -1.56 -24.44
N GLU A 376 17.50 -2.54 -23.69
CA GLU A 376 16.73 -3.16 -22.61
C GLU A 376 16.34 -2.03 -21.67
N THR A 377 15.04 -1.84 -21.47
CA THR A 377 14.56 -0.81 -20.55
C THR A 377 15.11 -1.16 -19.17
N GLU A 378 15.96 -0.32 -18.63
CA GLU A 378 16.53 -0.48 -17.29
C GLU A 378 15.50 0.02 -16.27
N PHE A 379 15.06 -0.85 -15.37
CA PHE A 379 14.20 -0.49 -14.25
C PHE A 379 15.06 -0.20 -13.01
N PRO A 380 14.59 0.70 -12.12
CA PRO A 380 15.22 0.89 -10.82
C PRO A 380 15.34 -0.42 -10.05
N GLU A 381 16.45 -0.62 -9.35
CA GLU A 381 16.61 -1.74 -8.42
C GLU A 381 15.66 -1.57 -7.22
N ILE A 382 15.05 -2.68 -6.76
CA ILE A 382 14.12 -2.66 -5.62
C ILE A 382 14.94 -2.79 -4.32
N GLU A 383 15.69 -1.74 -4.04
CA GLU A 383 16.52 -1.60 -2.85
C GLU A 383 16.30 -0.21 -2.24
N PRO A 384 16.43 -0.06 -0.91
CA PRO A 384 16.31 1.24 -0.28
C PRO A 384 17.46 2.16 -0.69
N SER A 385 17.14 3.41 -0.99
CA SER A 385 18.14 4.43 -1.32
C SER A 385 18.97 4.80 -0.09
N ASP A 386 20.27 4.92 -0.24
CA ASP A 386 21.18 5.47 0.79
C ASP A 386 20.94 6.97 1.08
N GLU A 387 20.21 7.66 0.17
CA GLU A 387 19.89 9.07 0.31
C GLU A 387 18.40 9.25 0.63
N PRO A 388 18.04 9.52 1.90
CA PRO A 388 16.67 9.81 2.26
C PRO A 388 16.19 11.11 1.59
N SER A 389 14.92 11.14 1.19
CA SER A 389 14.32 12.33 0.57
C SER A 389 12.84 12.38 0.91
N LEU A 390 12.47 13.25 1.83
CA LEU A 390 11.09 13.41 2.31
C LEU A 390 10.11 13.67 1.17
N THR A 391 10.47 14.56 0.23
CA THR A 391 9.64 14.84 -0.94
C THR A 391 9.40 13.61 -1.81
N ARG A 392 10.39 12.73 -1.96
CA ARG A 392 10.22 11.48 -2.71
C ARG A 392 9.45 10.42 -1.93
N GLU A 393 9.34 10.56 -0.61
CA GLU A 393 8.46 9.73 0.24
C GLU A 393 7.01 10.23 0.24
N GLY A 394 6.69 11.30 -0.50
CA GLY A 394 5.36 11.89 -0.57
C GLY A 394 5.04 12.83 0.58
N VAL A 395 6.06 13.36 1.27
CA VAL A 395 5.89 14.33 2.36
C VAL A 395 6.33 15.70 1.90
N GLU A 396 5.36 16.62 1.80
CA GLU A 396 5.55 18.03 1.46
C GLU A 396 5.16 18.89 2.66
N MET A 397 6.14 19.44 3.35
CA MET A 397 5.91 20.29 4.51
C MET A 397 6.41 21.71 4.21
N ASP A 398 5.48 22.65 4.16
CA ASP A 398 5.81 24.06 3.96
C ASP A 398 6.36 24.71 5.25
N GLU A 399 5.84 24.33 6.41
CA GLU A 399 6.24 24.84 7.73
C GLU A 399 6.17 23.70 8.76
N LEU A 400 7.21 23.60 9.58
CA LEU A 400 7.19 22.69 10.74
C LEU A 400 6.46 23.34 11.93
N PRO A 401 5.77 22.55 12.77
CA PRO A 401 5.23 23.05 14.02
C PRO A 401 6.40 23.47 14.94
N GLU A 402 6.49 24.74 15.24
CA GLU A 402 7.50 25.25 16.16
C GLU A 402 7.16 24.87 17.60
N ARG A 403 8.16 24.33 18.32
CA ARG A 403 8.06 24.14 19.78
C ARG A 403 8.02 25.51 20.43
N SER A 404 6.87 25.90 20.98
CA SER A 404 6.81 27.08 21.87
C SER A 404 7.61 26.76 23.12
N ILE A 405 8.87 27.16 23.15
CA ILE A 405 9.65 27.20 24.38
C ILE A 405 9.04 28.34 25.22
N GLU A 406 8.03 28.02 26.01
CA GLU A 406 7.66 28.92 27.12
C GLU A 406 8.83 28.87 28.11
N GLU A 407 9.68 29.87 28.06
CA GLU A 407 10.59 30.19 29.15
C GLU A 407 9.72 30.46 30.38
N ASP A 408 9.69 29.51 31.31
CA ASP A 408 9.07 29.63 32.62
C ASP A 408 9.73 30.81 33.38
N GLU A 409 9.23 32.02 33.16
CA GLU A 409 9.36 33.09 34.16
C GLU A 409 8.21 32.94 35.16
N PRO A 410 8.49 32.84 36.45
CA PRO A 410 7.44 32.70 37.46
C PRO A 410 6.81 34.05 37.75
N ASP A 411 5.69 34.35 37.15
CA ASP A 411 4.92 35.54 37.56
C ASP A 411 3.69 35.12 38.39
N ARG A 412 3.74 35.67 39.60
CA ARG A 412 2.62 35.69 40.57
C ARG A 412 1.65 36.77 40.11
N ASP A 413 0.40 36.45 39.96
CA ASP A 413 -0.68 37.08 40.73
C ASP A 413 -2.06 36.62 40.21
N ALA A 414 -2.82 36.11 41.17
CA ALA A 414 -4.25 35.77 41.02
C ALA A 414 -5.11 36.97 40.63
N GLN A 415 -6.10 36.78 39.83
CA GLN A 415 -7.48 37.24 40.14
C GLN A 415 -8.54 36.65 39.18
N THR A 416 -9.51 36.08 39.81
CA THR A 416 -10.89 35.71 39.48
C THR A 416 -11.61 36.70 38.54
N GLU A 417 -12.38 36.20 37.55
CA GLU A 417 -13.78 36.63 37.33
C GLU A 417 -14.51 35.79 36.25
N GLU A 418 -15.54 35.14 36.71
CA GLU A 418 -16.93 35.07 36.27
C GLU A 418 -17.34 34.64 34.86
N ARG A 419 -18.16 33.57 34.92
CA ARG A 419 -19.14 33.04 33.95
C ARG A 419 -19.95 34.08 33.20
N LYS A 420 -20.22 33.80 31.92
CA LYS A 420 -21.54 34.07 31.31
C LYS A 420 -21.96 32.99 30.35
N GLU A 421 -23.14 32.45 30.64
CA GLU A 421 -23.98 31.58 29.81
C GLU A 421 -24.56 32.35 28.60
N GLY A 422 -24.90 31.54 27.56
CA GLY A 422 -25.78 31.99 26.45
C GLY A 422 -25.75 31.00 25.32
N ALA A 423 -26.57 30.21 25.29
CA ALA A 423 -27.71 29.52 24.73
C ALA A 423 -27.92 29.67 23.19
N ASP A 424 -28.35 28.57 22.63
CA ASP A 424 -29.21 28.29 21.46
C ASP A 424 -28.65 28.44 20.04
N SER A 425 -28.58 27.28 19.34
CA SER A 425 -29.28 27.12 18.06
C SER A 425 -29.38 25.65 17.64
N VAL A 426 -30.58 25.19 17.55
CA VAL A 426 -31.26 24.27 16.63
C VAL A 426 -30.35 23.34 15.78
N ALA A 427 -30.39 22.06 16.09
CA ALA A 427 -29.97 20.95 15.21
C ALA A 427 -31.22 20.29 14.65
N ASP A 428 -31.28 20.17 13.33
CA ASP A 428 -32.26 19.36 12.62
C ASP A 428 -32.02 17.87 12.92
N ASP A 429 -33.07 17.23 13.44
CA ASP A 429 -33.11 15.82 13.82
C ASP A 429 -33.19 14.95 12.54
N VAL A 430 -32.06 14.37 12.12
CA VAL A 430 -32.05 13.23 11.22
C VAL A 430 -32.04 11.96 12.09
N SER A 431 -33.06 11.13 11.92
CA SER A 431 -33.32 9.92 12.72
C SER A 431 -32.15 8.92 12.63
N LEU A 432 -31.62 8.54 13.78
CA LEU A 432 -30.58 7.51 13.92
C LEU A 432 -30.96 6.14 13.31
N VAL A 433 -32.25 5.90 13.06
CA VAL A 433 -32.77 4.68 12.44
C VAL A 433 -32.52 4.68 10.93
N GLU A 434 -32.62 5.82 10.23
CA GLU A 434 -32.36 5.92 8.80
C GLU A 434 -30.86 5.80 8.47
N ILE A 435 -30.00 6.21 9.40
CA ILE A 435 -28.56 6.05 9.27
C ILE A 435 -28.17 4.59 9.49
N SER A 436 -28.80 3.89 10.44
CA SER A 436 -28.52 2.46 10.71
C SER A 436 -28.94 1.56 9.53
N GLU A 437 -30.11 1.81 8.91
CA GLU A 437 -30.56 1.04 7.76
C GLU A 437 -29.75 1.33 6.47
N ALA A 438 -29.14 2.50 6.36
CA ALA A 438 -28.21 2.81 5.26
C ALA A 438 -26.85 2.13 5.46
N LEU A 439 -26.37 2.02 6.71
CA LEU A 439 -25.13 1.35 7.06
C LEU A 439 -25.21 -0.16 6.89
N GLU A 440 -26.30 -0.82 7.30
CA GLU A 440 -26.52 -2.26 7.06
C GLU A 440 -26.52 -2.60 5.54
N ARG A 441 -27.02 -1.71 4.67
CA ARG A 441 -26.99 -1.91 3.21
C ARG A 441 -25.59 -1.69 2.62
N ILE A 442 -24.70 -1.00 3.31
CA ILE A 442 -23.30 -0.80 2.91
C ILE A 442 -22.47 -1.99 3.39
N GLU A 443 -22.69 -2.50 4.60
CA GLU A 443 -22.00 -3.69 5.11
C GLU A 443 -22.31 -4.94 4.27
N GLU A 444 -23.54 -5.13 3.81
CA GLU A 444 -23.92 -6.26 2.94
C GLU A 444 -23.27 -6.19 1.53
N LYS A 445 -22.70 -5.04 1.12
CA LYS A 445 -22.02 -4.84 -0.16
C LYS A 445 -20.49 -4.84 -0.09
N VAL A 446 -19.91 -4.72 1.10
CA VAL A 446 -18.45 -4.64 1.30
C VAL A 446 -17.83 -6.03 1.52
N ASP A 447 -18.65 -7.05 1.79
CA ASP A 447 -18.19 -8.41 2.16
C ASP A 447 -17.89 -9.34 0.96
N THR A 448 -17.59 -8.77 -0.21
CA THR A 448 -17.06 -9.53 -1.35
C THR A 448 -15.73 -8.92 -1.81
N GLU A 449 -14.71 -9.06 -0.98
CA GLU A 449 -13.33 -8.88 -1.42
C GLU A 449 -12.92 -10.07 -2.30
N THR A 450 -12.86 -9.84 -3.61
CA THR A 450 -12.37 -10.81 -4.58
C THR A 450 -10.85 -10.85 -4.51
N HIS A 451 -10.30 -11.90 -3.90
CA HIS A 451 -8.88 -12.20 -3.94
C HIS A 451 -8.51 -12.71 -5.33
N THR A 452 -7.56 -12.07 -5.98
CA THR A 452 -7.14 -12.48 -7.33
C THR A 452 -5.75 -13.10 -7.27
N ALA A 453 -5.68 -14.43 -7.41
CA ALA A 453 -4.44 -15.13 -7.72
C ALA A 453 -4.26 -15.19 -9.24
N PHE A 454 -3.08 -14.81 -9.75
CA PHE A 454 -2.76 -14.96 -11.15
C PHE A 454 -2.37 -16.40 -11.43
N VAL A 455 -3.16 -17.09 -12.26
CA VAL A 455 -2.84 -18.40 -12.77
C VAL A 455 -2.32 -18.23 -14.20
N VAL A 456 -1.03 -18.52 -14.40
CA VAL A 456 -0.49 -18.70 -15.75
C VAL A 456 -0.67 -20.16 -16.09
N ASP A 457 -1.70 -20.49 -16.87
CA ASP A 457 -1.93 -21.83 -17.37
C ASP A 457 -1.17 -22.01 -18.70
N THR A 458 -0.23 -22.94 -18.71
CA THR A 458 0.55 -23.33 -19.87
C THR A 458 0.02 -24.67 -20.41
N ALA A 459 -1.20 -24.70 -20.95
CA ALA A 459 -1.75 -25.89 -21.59
C ALA A 459 -1.19 -26.10 -23.00
#